data_e95eb6dac404a0c5cf79d8908d1af4e6
#
_entry.id   e95eb6dac404a0c5cf79d8908d1af4e6
#
_cell.length_a   1.000
_cell.length_b   1.000
_cell.length_c   1.000
_cell.angle_alpha   90.00
_cell.angle_beta   90.00
_cell.angle_gamma   90.00
#
_symmetry.space_group_name_H-M   'P 1'
#
loop_
_entity.id
_entity.type
_entity.pdbx_description
1 polymer ?
#
loop_
_entity_poly.entity_id
_entity_poly.type
_entity_poly.pdbx_seq_one_letter_code
_entity_poly.pdbx_strand_id
1 'polypeptide(L)'
;ISDLAPTPDIQSMDLQSWRNELLSSILLWALILGIITAVPSIVMAIRDDMVSVAIIDTLAIVWAGLIWRLKSLSFVARSWNLLLIIYLIGLFFFFKIGPVSQIYLMAVPVLAALLLGLRPAVYALILNAITLLGLGYVFNVNLQFDRFPDQPFVRWVIITLNFTFISAVITVSCGVLLRRLEASLKSQLQ
;
A
#
# COMPACT_ATOMS: atom_id res chain seq x y z
N ILE A 1 -5.23 -28.29 41.86
CA ILE A 1 -4.35 -27.82 40.76
C ILE A 1 -5.27 -26.99 39.88
N SER A 2 -5.24 -25.70 40.10
CA SER A 2 -6.07 -24.73 39.38
C SER A 2 -5.50 -24.54 37.99
N ASP A 3 -6.24 -24.95 36.96
CA ASP A 3 -6.04 -24.57 35.60
C ASP A 3 -6.19 -23.03 35.49
N LEU A 4 -5.05 -22.33 35.57
CA LEU A 4 -4.97 -20.93 35.25
C LEU A 4 -5.12 -20.77 33.74
N ALA A 5 -6.37 -20.63 33.29
CA ALA A 5 -6.62 -20.11 31.93
C ALA A 5 -5.83 -18.81 31.79
N PRO A 6 -5.04 -18.63 30.71
CA PRO A 6 -4.27 -17.42 30.49
C PRO A 6 -5.21 -16.23 30.55
N THR A 7 -4.86 -15.24 31.35
CA THR A 7 -5.66 -14.04 31.53
C THR A 7 -5.83 -13.34 30.17
N PRO A 8 -6.98 -12.72 29.87
CA PRO A 8 -7.24 -12.05 28.58
C PRO A 8 -6.19 -10.99 28.22
N ASP A 9 -5.46 -10.46 29.19
CA ASP A 9 -4.36 -9.52 28.96
C ASP A 9 -3.13 -10.15 28.29
N ILE A 10 -2.79 -11.40 28.61
CA ILE A 10 -1.63 -12.10 28.01
C ILE A 10 -1.90 -12.41 26.55
N GLN A 11 -3.12 -12.82 26.21
CA GLN A 11 -3.51 -13.10 24.80
C GLN A 11 -3.55 -11.85 23.94
N SER A 12 -3.96 -10.71 24.48
CA SER A 12 -3.96 -9.43 23.76
C SER A 12 -2.55 -8.91 23.52
N MET A 13 -1.63 -9.10 24.46
CA MET A 13 -0.22 -8.75 24.33
C MET A 13 0.48 -9.59 23.25
N ASP A 14 0.21 -10.89 23.14
CA ASP A 14 0.78 -11.77 22.13
C ASP A 14 0.33 -11.40 20.70
N LEU A 15 -0.94 -11.09 20.50
CA LEU A 15 -1.46 -10.65 19.21
C LEU A 15 -0.89 -9.30 18.78
N GLN A 16 -0.67 -8.40 19.73
CA GLN A 16 -0.13 -7.08 19.42
C GLN A 16 1.37 -7.15 19.11
N SER A 17 2.12 -8.02 19.78
CA SER A 17 3.53 -8.28 19.48
C SER A 17 3.68 -8.89 18.09
N TRP A 18 2.89 -9.88 17.74
CA TRP A 18 2.87 -10.50 16.42
C TRP A 18 2.58 -9.49 15.28
N ARG A 19 1.59 -8.61 15.48
CA ARG A 19 1.27 -7.54 14.51
C ARG A 19 2.41 -6.55 14.34
N ASN A 20 3.11 -6.21 15.40
CA ASN A 20 4.28 -5.34 15.36
C ASN A 20 5.45 -6.01 14.64
N GLU A 21 5.67 -7.31 14.83
CA GLU A 21 6.67 -8.09 14.11
C GLU A 21 6.36 -8.17 12.63
N LEU A 22 5.10 -8.43 12.28
CA LEU A 22 4.62 -8.46 10.89
C LEU A 22 4.84 -7.11 10.20
N LEU A 23 4.49 -6.00 10.84
CA LEU A 23 4.74 -4.66 10.31
C LEU A 23 6.24 -4.38 10.15
N SER A 24 7.05 -4.74 11.15
CA SER A 24 8.51 -4.54 11.11
C SER A 24 9.15 -5.36 9.99
N SER A 25 8.67 -6.58 9.76
CA SER A 25 9.10 -7.45 8.65
C SER A 25 8.70 -6.87 7.30
N ILE A 26 7.46 -6.41 7.15
CA ILE A 26 6.99 -5.75 5.91
C ILE A 26 7.84 -4.50 5.62
N LEU A 27 8.08 -3.66 6.62
CA LEU A 27 8.91 -2.44 6.47
C LEU A 27 10.34 -2.79 6.08
N LEU A 28 10.93 -3.83 6.67
CA LEU A 28 12.28 -4.27 6.36
C LEU A 28 12.38 -4.76 4.90
N TRP A 29 11.45 -5.63 4.49
CA TRP A 29 11.41 -6.11 3.10
C TRP A 29 11.11 -5.00 2.11
N ALA A 30 10.19 -4.09 2.43
CA ALA A 30 9.90 -2.92 1.61
C ALA A 30 11.15 -2.02 1.46
N LEU A 31 11.94 -1.86 2.53
CA LEU A 31 13.18 -1.10 2.49
C LEU A 31 14.24 -1.78 1.62
N ILE A 32 14.47 -3.09 1.82
CA ILE A 32 15.47 -3.86 1.03
C ILE A 32 15.11 -3.84 -0.45
N LEU A 33 13.89 -4.23 -0.80
CA LEU A 33 13.41 -4.26 -2.18
C LEU A 33 13.31 -2.86 -2.76
N GLY A 34 12.90 -1.88 -1.95
CA GLY A 34 12.87 -0.47 -2.32
C GLY A 34 14.24 0.07 -2.71
N ILE A 35 15.29 -0.24 -1.95
CA ILE A 35 16.66 0.14 -2.30
C ILE A 35 17.11 -0.53 -3.60
N ILE A 36 16.83 -1.83 -3.75
CA ILE A 36 17.21 -2.59 -4.97
C ILE A 36 16.56 -1.99 -6.22
N THR A 37 15.30 -1.55 -6.12
CA THR A 37 14.56 -0.96 -7.25
C THR A 37 14.89 0.52 -7.46
N ALA A 38 15.13 1.27 -6.40
CA ALA A 38 15.40 2.70 -6.49
C ALA A 38 16.81 3.00 -7.03
N VAL A 39 17.82 2.16 -6.77
CA VAL A 39 19.18 2.39 -7.29
C VAL A 39 19.20 2.52 -8.81
N PRO A 40 18.68 1.56 -9.61
CA PRO A 40 18.62 1.73 -11.06
C PRO A 40 17.69 2.87 -11.49
N SER A 41 16.56 3.10 -10.78
CA SER A 41 15.63 4.20 -11.04
C SER A 41 16.34 5.56 -10.91
N ILE A 42 17.08 5.78 -9.82
CA ILE A 42 17.82 7.02 -9.57
C ILE A 42 18.90 7.23 -10.64
N VAL A 43 19.64 6.17 -11.00
CA VAL A 43 20.69 6.27 -12.04
C VAL A 43 20.11 6.67 -13.38
N MET A 44 18.97 6.07 -13.78
CA MET A 44 18.27 6.44 -15.01
C MET A 44 17.69 7.85 -14.94
N ALA A 45 17.06 8.20 -13.82
CA ALA A 45 16.46 9.52 -13.62
C ALA A 45 17.49 10.65 -13.72
N ILE A 46 18.73 10.43 -13.23
CA ILE A 46 19.81 11.41 -13.36
C ILE A 46 20.28 11.50 -14.83
N ARG A 47 20.32 10.38 -15.56
CA ARG A 47 20.72 10.37 -16.98
C ARG A 47 19.73 11.07 -17.89
N ASP A 48 18.44 10.96 -17.57
CA ASP A 48 17.34 11.47 -18.37
C ASP A 48 16.85 12.86 -17.88
N ASP A 49 17.65 13.56 -17.06
CA ASP A 49 17.34 14.89 -16.47
C ASP A 49 16.04 14.91 -15.65
N MET A 50 15.58 13.76 -15.18
CA MET A 50 14.41 13.62 -14.30
C MET A 50 14.77 13.66 -12.82
N VAL A 51 15.53 14.65 -12.39
CA VAL A 51 16.07 14.79 -11.01
C VAL A 51 14.97 14.69 -9.95
N SER A 52 13.74 15.14 -10.25
CA SER A 52 12.61 15.04 -9.32
C SER A 52 12.25 13.60 -8.94
N VAL A 53 12.44 12.62 -9.85
CA VAL A 53 12.22 11.20 -9.58
C VAL A 53 13.27 10.68 -8.61
N ALA A 54 14.54 11.00 -8.85
CA ALA A 54 15.64 10.62 -7.96
C ALA A 54 15.47 11.17 -6.52
N ILE A 55 14.99 12.41 -6.40
CA ILE A 55 14.72 13.03 -5.09
C ILE A 55 13.59 12.29 -4.37
N ILE A 56 12.48 12.00 -5.05
CA ILE A 56 11.35 11.32 -4.43
C ILE A 56 11.68 9.89 -4.02
N ASP A 57 12.40 9.14 -4.86
CA ASP A 57 12.88 7.79 -4.51
C ASP A 57 13.77 7.82 -3.26
N THR A 58 14.70 8.76 -3.20
CA THR A 58 15.58 8.93 -2.05
C THR A 58 14.79 9.30 -0.79
N LEU A 59 13.87 10.27 -0.88
CA LEU A 59 13.04 10.67 0.25
C LEU A 59 12.16 9.53 0.76
N ALA A 60 11.62 8.72 -0.14
CA ALA A 60 10.79 7.56 0.21
C ALA A 60 11.58 6.51 0.99
N ILE A 61 12.81 6.19 0.56
CA ILE A 61 13.69 5.25 1.26
C ILE A 61 14.05 5.80 2.64
N VAL A 62 14.45 7.06 2.73
CA VAL A 62 14.79 7.70 4.02
C VAL A 62 13.59 7.69 4.96
N TRP A 63 12.41 8.04 4.47
CA TRP A 63 11.19 8.05 5.28
C TRP A 63 10.80 6.63 5.74
N ALA A 64 10.82 5.63 4.86
CA ALA A 64 10.59 4.23 5.22
C ALA A 64 11.59 3.72 6.27
N GLY A 65 12.88 4.08 6.11
CA GLY A 65 13.93 3.76 7.08
C GLY A 65 13.71 4.41 8.45
N LEU A 66 13.27 5.67 8.47
CA LEU A 66 12.90 6.37 9.71
C LEU A 66 11.74 5.68 10.43
N ILE A 67 10.67 5.33 9.71
CA ILE A 67 9.52 4.62 10.29
C ILE A 67 9.94 3.25 10.84
N TRP A 68 10.81 2.54 10.13
CA TRP A 68 11.35 1.26 10.59
C TRP A 68 12.15 1.41 11.89
N ARG A 69 12.96 2.48 12.00
CA ARG A 69 13.82 2.75 13.18
C ARG A 69 13.03 3.31 14.37
N LEU A 70 12.03 4.14 14.13
CA LEU A 70 11.24 4.81 15.16
C LEU A 70 10.22 3.86 15.81
N LYS A 71 10.72 2.91 16.63
CA LYS A 71 9.87 1.95 17.37
C LYS A 71 9.02 2.62 18.47
N SER A 72 9.29 3.88 18.81
CA SER A 72 8.48 4.69 19.75
C SER A 72 7.10 5.08 19.20
N LEU A 73 6.93 5.05 17.88
CA LEU A 73 5.64 5.30 17.25
C LEU A 73 4.70 4.10 17.45
N SER A 74 3.42 4.41 17.69
CA SER A 74 2.39 3.36 17.77
C SER A 74 2.29 2.56 16.46
N PHE A 75 1.87 1.30 16.55
CA PHE A 75 1.63 0.43 15.39
C PHE A 75 0.75 1.11 14.34
N VAL A 76 -0.34 1.73 14.76
CA VAL A 76 -1.30 2.42 13.89
C VAL A 76 -0.64 3.59 13.15
N ALA A 77 0.15 4.40 13.87
CA ALA A 77 0.85 5.54 13.25
C ALA A 77 1.89 5.07 12.22
N ARG A 78 2.66 4.02 12.51
CA ARG A 78 3.64 3.45 11.57
C ARG A 78 2.95 2.88 10.33
N SER A 79 1.83 2.17 10.50
CA SER A 79 1.04 1.62 9.39
C SER A 79 0.49 2.73 8.49
N TRP A 80 -0.11 3.79 9.06
CA TRP A 80 -0.61 4.92 8.28
C TRP A 80 0.50 5.67 7.53
N ASN A 81 1.67 5.86 8.16
CA ASN A 81 2.81 6.48 7.49
C ASN A 81 3.29 5.63 6.30
N LEU A 82 3.37 4.31 6.45
CA LEU A 82 3.72 3.41 5.33
C LEU A 82 2.72 3.53 4.17
N LEU A 83 1.41 3.49 4.46
CA LEU A 83 0.37 3.65 3.45
C LEU A 83 0.45 5.01 2.75
N LEU A 84 0.72 6.07 3.52
CA LEU A 84 0.86 7.43 3.00
C LEU A 84 2.06 7.55 2.04
N ILE A 85 3.22 7.00 2.39
CA ILE A 85 4.40 7.01 1.51
C ILE A 85 4.06 6.33 0.18
N ILE A 86 3.50 5.11 0.21
CA ILE A 86 3.21 4.35 -1.00
C ILE A 86 2.18 5.10 -1.86
N TYR A 87 1.17 5.70 -1.24
CA TYR A 87 0.16 6.49 -1.94
C TYR A 87 0.76 7.72 -2.62
N LEU A 88 1.61 8.49 -1.91
CA LEU A 88 2.26 9.68 -2.45
C LEU A 88 3.25 9.34 -3.58
N ILE A 89 4.02 8.26 -3.44
CA ILE A 89 4.89 7.75 -4.51
C ILE A 89 4.05 7.36 -5.72
N GLY A 90 2.96 6.63 -5.51
CA GLY A 90 2.05 6.22 -6.58
C GLY A 90 1.48 7.40 -7.34
N LEU A 91 1.04 8.45 -6.63
CA LEU A 91 0.57 9.70 -7.24
C LEU A 91 1.68 10.41 -8.02
N PHE A 92 2.84 10.58 -7.42
CA PHE A 92 3.96 11.28 -8.06
C PHE A 92 4.39 10.58 -9.35
N PHE A 93 4.56 9.27 -9.31
CA PHE A 93 4.94 8.49 -10.50
C PHE A 93 3.83 8.44 -11.54
N PHE A 94 2.57 8.49 -11.12
CA PHE A 94 1.46 8.61 -12.04
C PHE A 94 1.58 9.86 -12.92
N PHE A 95 1.97 11.01 -12.33
CA PHE A 95 2.18 12.26 -13.06
C PHE A 95 3.45 12.27 -13.91
N LYS A 96 4.50 11.57 -13.49
CA LYS A 96 5.81 11.61 -14.16
C LYS A 96 6.02 10.49 -15.18
N ILE A 97 5.54 9.28 -14.87
CA ILE A 97 5.77 8.07 -15.66
C ILE A 97 4.49 7.64 -16.39
N GLY A 98 3.33 7.96 -15.81
CA GLY A 98 2.03 7.67 -16.40
C GLY A 98 1.27 6.51 -15.75
N PRO A 99 0.24 5.97 -16.44
CA PRO A 99 -0.74 5.04 -15.85
C PRO A 99 -0.18 3.72 -15.31
N VAL A 100 0.98 3.28 -15.78
CA VAL A 100 1.64 2.06 -15.28
C VAL A 100 1.89 2.13 -13.77
N SER A 101 2.08 3.34 -13.25
CA SER A 101 2.32 3.56 -11.81
C SER A 101 1.09 3.32 -10.91
N GLN A 102 -0.08 3.00 -11.47
CA GLN A 102 -1.26 2.58 -10.70
C GLN A 102 -0.98 1.38 -9.79
N ILE A 103 0.02 0.57 -10.10
CA ILE A 103 0.41 -0.59 -9.28
C ILE A 103 0.75 -0.18 -7.84
N TYR A 104 1.35 1.00 -7.63
CA TYR A 104 1.61 1.52 -6.28
C TYR A 104 0.31 1.83 -5.53
N LEU A 105 -0.68 2.41 -6.22
CA LEU A 105 -1.99 2.68 -5.62
C LEU A 105 -2.71 1.39 -5.23
N MET A 106 -2.55 0.30 -6.00
CA MET A 106 -3.14 -1.01 -5.68
C MET A 106 -2.55 -1.61 -4.40
N ALA A 107 -1.29 -1.35 -4.09
CA ALA A 107 -0.65 -1.84 -2.87
C ALA A 107 -1.27 -1.21 -1.60
N VAL A 108 -1.78 0.03 -1.67
CA VAL A 108 -2.33 0.75 -0.51
C VAL A 108 -3.49 0.02 0.17
N PRO A 109 -4.59 -0.34 -0.52
CA PRO A 109 -5.70 -1.04 0.12
C PRO A 109 -5.34 -2.47 0.56
N VAL A 110 -4.44 -3.15 -0.16
CA VAL A 110 -3.97 -4.49 0.23
C VAL A 110 -3.20 -4.42 1.55
N LEU A 111 -2.25 -3.50 1.66
CA LEU A 111 -1.50 -3.29 2.91
C LEU A 111 -2.39 -2.75 4.04
N ALA A 112 -3.37 -1.89 3.73
CA ALA A 112 -4.36 -1.45 4.70
C ALA A 112 -5.17 -2.64 5.26
N ALA A 113 -5.57 -3.60 4.41
CA ALA A 113 -6.27 -4.81 4.84
C ALA A 113 -5.40 -5.68 5.76
N LEU A 114 -4.13 -5.83 5.42
CA LEU A 114 -3.18 -6.64 6.19
C LEU A 114 -2.83 -6.00 7.55
N LEU A 115 -2.62 -4.69 7.59
CA LEU A 115 -2.14 -4.01 8.78
C LEU A 115 -3.26 -3.48 9.67
N LEU A 116 -4.27 -2.85 9.08
CA LEU A 116 -5.32 -2.12 9.79
C LEU A 116 -6.69 -2.82 9.72
N GLY A 117 -6.83 -3.82 8.83
CA GLY A 117 -8.06 -4.57 8.64
C GLY A 117 -8.93 -4.02 7.50
N LEU A 118 -10.09 -4.69 7.28
CA LEU A 118 -10.92 -4.46 6.09
C LEU A 118 -11.56 -3.06 6.05
N ARG A 119 -11.92 -2.45 7.18
CA ARG A 119 -12.57 -1.11 7.17
C ARG A 119 -11.64 -0.03 6.59
N PRO A 120 -10.40 0.16 7.07
CA PRO A 120 -9.44 1.08 6.46
C PRO A 120 -9.13 0.74 5.00
N ALA A 121 -9.09 -0.55 4.65
CA ALA A 121 -8.86 -0.99 3.27
C ALA A 121 -9.96 -0.55 2.31
N VAL A 122 -11.24 -0.61 2.73
CA VAL A 122 -12.37 -0.11 1.93
C VAL A 122 -12.25 1.40 1.72
N TYR A 123 -11.89 2.16 2.75
CA TYR A 123 -11.65 3.60 2.59
C TYR A 123 -10.49 3.88 1.61
N ALA A 124 -9.42 3.09 1.66
CA ALA A 124 -8.31 3.21 0.71
C ALA A 124 -8.73 2.88 -0.73
N LEU A 125 -9.59 1.87 -0.93
CA LEU A 125 -10.17 1.55 -2.26
C LEU A 125 -11.01 2.72 -2.80
N ILE A 126 -11.87 3.28 -1.97
CA ILE A 126 -12.71 4.44 -2.36
C ILE A 126 -11.82 5.64 -2.69
N LEU A 127 -10.83 5.93 -1.86
CA LEU A 127 -9.86 7.01 -2.10
C LEU A 127 -9.15 6.83 -3.43
N ASN A 128 -8.63 5.63 -3.72
CA ASN A 128 -7.98 5.32 -4.98
C ASN A 128 -8.92 5.50 -6.19
N ALA A 129 -10.17 5.03 -6.10
CA ALA A 129 -11.15 5.18 -7.16
C ALA A 129 -11.45 6.66 -7.45
N ILE A 130 -11.68 7.46 -6.40
CA ILE A 130 -11.91 8.91 -6.52
C ILE A 130 -10.67 9.60 -7.12
N THR A 131 -9.48 9.24 -6.65
CA THR A 131 -8.22 9.79 -7.15
C THR A 131 -8.04 9.50 -8.65
N LEU A 132 -8.22 8.25 -9.07
CA LEU A 132 -8.06 7.87 -10.46
C LEU A 132 -9.12 8.53 -11.37
N LEU A 133 -10.38 8.59 -10.93
CA LEU A 133 -11.44 9.30 -11.67
C LEU A 133 -11.13 10.80 -11.77
N GLY A 134 -10.69 11.43 -10.67
CA GLY A 134 -10.29 12.82 -10.64
C GLY A 134 -9.13 13.11 -11.58
N LEU A 135 -8.09 12.28 -11.56
CA LEU A 135 -6.96 12.39 -12.46
C LEU A 135 -7.37 12.24 -13.92
N GLY A 136 -8.21 11.26 -14.23
CA GLY A 136 -8.74 11.07 -15.59
C GLY A 136 -9.58 12.24 -16.10
N TYR A 137 -10.32 12.88 -15.21
CA TYR A 137 -11.12 14.06 -15.53
C TYR A 137 -10.27 15.32 -15.75
N VAL A 138 -9.36 15.60 -14.79
CA VAL A 138 -8.57 16.86 -14.80
C VAL A 138 -7.47 16.85 -15.85
N PHE A 139 -6.80 15.72 -16.03
CA PHE A 139 -5.61 15.65 -16.87
C PHE A 139 -5.88 15.13 -18.27
N ASN A 140 -7.10 14.66 -18.57
CA ASN A 140 -7.50 14.13 -19.88
C ASN A 140 -6.37 13.30 -20.51
N VAL A 141 -5.82 12.36 -19.71
CA VAL A 141 -4.63 11.59 -20.08
C VAL A 141 -4.90 10.84 -21.37
N ASN A 142 -4.33 11.32 -22.46
CA ASN A 142 -4.40 10.71 -23.77
C ASN A 142 -3.65 9.38 -23.76
N LEU A 143 -4.34 8.33 -23.29
CA LEU A 143 -3.88 6.98 -23.49
C LEU A 143 -4.11 6.66 -24.97
N GLN A 144 -3.01 6.54 -25.71
CA GLN A 144 -3.03 6.15 -27.12
C GLN A 144 -3.44 4.68 -27.25
N PHE A 145 -4.71 4.40 -27.10
CA PHE A 145 -5.32 3.15 -27.50
C PHE A 145 -6.23 3.41 -28.71
N ASP A 146 -5.86 2.93 -29.86
CA ASP A 146 -6.50 3.21 -31.16
C ASP A 146 -7.99 2.80 -31.28
N ARG A 147 -8.52 2.04 -30.32
CA ARG A 147 -9.88 1.48 -30.44
C ARG A 147 -11.02 2.36 -29.92
N PHE A 148 -10.74 3.42 -29.14
CA PHE A 148 -11.77 4.32 -28.61
C PHE A 148 -11.34 5.79 -28.71
N PRO A 149 -11.18 6.35 -29.92
CA PRO A 149 -10.61 7.70 -30.09
C PRO A 149 -11.53 8.81 -29.54
N ASP A 150 -12.86 8.60 -29.56
CA ASP A 150 -13.80 9.70 -29.42
C ASP A 150 -14.28 9.98 -28.00
N GLN A 151 -13.93 9.17 -27.00
CA GLN A 151 -14.43 9.32 -25.62
C GLN A 151 -13.34 9.04 -24.55
N PRO A 152 -12.39 9.94 -24.35
CA PRO A 152 -11.27 9.72 -23.42
C PRO A 152 -11.71 9.52 -21.98
N PHE A 153 -12.77 10.20 -21.53
CA PHE A 153 -13.30 10.06 -20.19
C PHE A 153 -13.94 8.68 -19.93
N VAL A 154 -14.74 8.17 -20.87
CA VAL A 154 -15.35 6.82 -20.75
C VAL A 154 -14.26 5.74 -20.66
N ARG A 155 -13.21 5.86 -21.45
CA ARG A 155 -12.04 4.98 -21.38
C ARG A 155 -11.41 4.99 -19.99
N TRP A 156 -11.24 6.19 -19.43
CA TRP A 156 -10.66 6.36 -18.11
C TRP A 156 -11.54 5.76 -17.00
N VAL A 157 -12.85 5.90 -17.11
CA VAL A 157 -13.83 5.25 -16.22
C VAL A 157 -13.67 3.73 -16.29
N ILE A 158 -13.57 3.13 -17.46
CA ILE A 158 -13.39 1.69 -17.62
C ILE A 158 -12.08 1.22 -16.97
N ILE A 159 -10.97 1.94 -17.18
CA ILE A 159 -9.69 1.62 -16.53
C ILE A 159 -9.81 1.68 -15.01
N THR A 160 -10.43 2.72 -14.48
CA THR A 160 -10.62 2.89 -13.03
C THR A 160 -11.50 1.79 -12.45
N LEU A 161 -12.58 1.41 -13.14
CA LEU A 161 -13.44 0.31 -12.70
C LEU A 161 -12.70 -1.03 -12.67
N ASN A 162 -11.95 -1.35 -13.72
CA ASN A 162 -11.15 -2.58 -13.76
C ASN A 162 -10.07 -2.59 -12.66
N PHE A 163 -9.36 -1.48 -12.50
CA PHE A 163 -8.37 -1.33 -11.43
C PHE A 163 -9.00 -1.53 -10.05
N THR A 164 -10.13 -0.86 -9.77
CA THR A 164 -10.83 -0.95 -8.50
C THR A 164 -11.35 -2.36 -8.25
N PHE A 165 -11.89 -3.03 -9.27
CA PHE A 165 -12.36 -4.41 -9.18
C PHE A 165 -11.22 -5.36 -8.81
N ILE A 166 -10.11 -5.35 -9.54
CA ILE A 166 -8.98 -6.24 -9.27
C ILE A 166 -8.39 -5.93 -7.88
N SER A 167 -8.21 -4.66 -7.56
CA SER A 167 -7.72 -4.21 -6.26
C SER A 167 -8.63 -4.66 -5.12
N ALA A 168 -9.96 -4.58 -5.29
CA ALA A 168 -10.95 -5.04 -4.30
C ALA A 168 -10.88 -6.55 -4.09
N VAL A 169 -10.80 -7.34 -5.17
CA VAL A 169 -10.69 -8.80 -5.09
C VAL A 169 -9.44 -9.21 -4.29
N ILE A 170 -8.28 -8.63 -4.61
CA ILE A 170 -7.03 -8.94 -3.90
C ILE A 170 -7.13 -8.49 -2.43
N THR A 171 -7.63 -7.29 -2.18
CA THR A 171 -7.75 -6.72 -0.82
C THR A 171 -8.66 -7.57 0.06
N VAL A 172 -9.83 -7.95 -0.45
CA VAL A 172 -10.78 -8.80 0.29
C VAL A 172 -10.20 -10.18 0.54
N SER A 173 -9.58 -10.78 -0.48
CA SER A 173 -8.94 -12.10 -0.35
C SER A 173 -7.85 -12.10 0.73
N CYS A 174 -6.96 -11.11 0.72
CA CYS A 174 -5.93 -10.94 1.75
C CYS A 174 -6.54 -10.71 3.14
N GLY A 175 -7.55 -9.87 3.24
CA GLY A 175 -8.21 -9.58 4.51
C GLY A 175 -8.97 -10.77 5.10
N VAL A 176 -9.63 -11.59 4.26
CA VAL A 176 -10.29 -12.82 4.70
C VAL A 176 -9.27 -13.87 5.14
N LEU A 177 -8.19 -14.02 4.37
CA LEU A 177 -7.12 -14.96 4.72
C LEU A 177 -6.51 -14.62 6.09
N LEU A 178 -6.20 -13.35 6.31
CA LEU A 178 -5.63 -12.88 7.57
C LEU A 178 -6.57 -13.15 8.75
N ARG A 179 -7.86 -12.87 8.60
CA ARG A 179 -8.86 -13.16 9.65
C ARG A 179 -8.94 -14.65 10.00
N ARG A 180 -8.86 -15.53 8.99
CA ARG A 180 -8.85 -16.97 9.21
C ARG A 180 -7.58 -17.42 9.94
N LEU A 181 -6.42 -16.87 9.60
CA LEU A 181 -5.16 -17.13 10.29
C LEU A 181 -5.22 -16.67 11.75
N GLU A 182 -5.70 -15.46 12.01
CA GLU A 182 -5.88 -14.94 13.38
C GLU A 182 -6.84 -15.82 14.21
N ALA A 183 -7.93 -16.29 13.61
CA ALA A 183 -8.87 -17.20 14.28
C ALA A 183 -8.25 -18.55 14.58
N SER A 184 -7.48 -19.12 13.64
CA SER A 184 -6.77 -20.40 13.84
C SER A 184 -5.71 -20.30 14.93
N LEU A 185 -4.94 -19.21 14.97
CA LEU A 185 -3.95 -18.99 16.03
C LEU A 185 -4.61 -18.87 17.41
N LYS A 186 -5.73 -18.17 17.50
CA LYS A 186 -6.50 -18.07 18.75
C LYS A 186 -7.00 -19.42 19.26
N SER A 187 -7.44 -20.30 18.35
CA SER A 187 -7.92 -21.63 18.73
C SER A 187 -6.82 -22.60 19.17
N GLN A 188 -5.57 -22.34 18.77
CA GLN A 188 -4.42 -23.15 19.22
C GLN A 188 -3.86 -22.70 20.59
N LEU A 189 -4.15 -21.48 20.99
CA LEU A 189 -3.72 -20.91 22.28
C LEU A 189 -4.73 -21.15 23.41
N GLN A 190 -5.91 -21.72 23.12
CA GLN A 190 -6.94 -22.15 24.06
C GLN A 190 -6.82 -23.64 24.40
#